data_eacdd3497223373d6305ec56f7154620
#
_entry.id   eacdd3497223373d6305ec56f7154620
#
_cell.length_a   1.000
_cell.length_b   1.000
_cell.length_c   1.000
_cell.angle_alpha   90.00
_cell.angle_beta   90.00
_cell.angle_gamma   90.00
#
_symmetry.space_group_name_H-M   'P 1'
#
loop_
_entity.id
_entity.type
_entity.pdbx_description
1 polymer ?
#
loop_
_entity_poly.entity_id
_entity_poly.type
_entity_poly.pdbx_seq_one_letter_code
_entity_poly.pdbx_strand_id
1 'polypeptide(L)'
;MNFQHTPKVKELINEVSNFMDENIYPAEEIYANEMKAFRDSGNPWQVPNVIEELKIKAKKQGLWNFFLPESESGFGLTNLEYAPLAEIMGKVSFASEIFNCSAPDTGNMEVLDKFGSDFQKEKWLKPLLNGEIRSAFATVSYTHLTLPTINWV
;
A
#
# COMPACT_ATOMS: atom_id res chain seq x y z
N MET A 1 20.04 -17.24 13.03
CA MET A 1 19.30 -16.33 12.12
C MET A 1 20.16 -15.11 11.91
N ASN A 2 20.35 -14.68 10.68
CA ASN A 2 21.06 -13.43 10.37
C ASN A 2 20.00 -12.38 9.98
N PHE A 3 19.91 -11.30 10.74
CA PHE A 3 18.99 -10.18 10.51
C PHE A 3 19.63 -9.00 9.76
N GLN A 4 20.83 -9.21 9.22
CA GLN A 4 21.51 -8.16 8.45
C GLN A 4 20.83 -7.99 7.08
N HIS A 5 20.58 -6.74 6.72
CA HIS A 5 20.00 -6.41 5.42
C HIS A 5 21.00 -6.70 4.28
N THR A 6 20.48 -7.29 3.22
CA THR A 6 21.24 -7.49 1.98
C THR A 6 21.60 -6.12 1.34
N PRO A 7 22.61 -6.05 0.45
CA PRO A 7 22.91 -4.81 -0.27
C PRO A 7 21.70 -4.24 -1.01
N LYS A 8 20.88 -5.09 -1.65
CA LYS A 8 19.64 -4.70 -2.33
C LYS A 8 18.66 -4.02 -1.36
N VAL A 9 18.47 -4.59 -0.18
CA VAL A 9 17.54 -4.02 0.83
C VAL A 9 18.05 -2.71 1.40
N LYS A 10 19.37 -2.58 1.60
CA LYS A 10 19.96 -1.30 2.04
C LYS A 10 19.76 -0.18 1.01
N GLU A 11 19.89 -0.48 -0.27
CA GLU A 11 19.63 0.45 -1.35
C GLU A 11 18.15 0.88 -1.35
N LEU A 12 17.21 -0.07 -1.30
CA LEU A 12 15.78 0.23 -1.21
C LEU A 12 15.41 1.04 0.04
N ILE A 13 16.01 0.74 1.20
CA ILE A 13 15.84 1.55 2.42
C ILE A 13 16.24 3.00 2.17
N ASN A 14 17.39 3.24 1.53
CA ASN A 14 17.84 4.58 1.22
C ASN A 14 16.92 5.29 0.21
N GLU A 15 16.50 4.61 -0.85
CA GLU A 15 15.60 5.16 -1.86
C GLU A 15 14.24 5.54 -1.26
N VAL A 16 13.63 4.62 -0.49
CA VAL A 16 12.34 4.88 0.17
C VAL A 16 12.49 6.00 1.21
N SER A 17 13.57 6.00 2.01
CA SER A 17 13.80 7.08 2.99
C SER A 17 13.97 8.43 2.31
N ASN A 18 14.74 8.52 1.25
CA ASN A 18 14.89 9.77 0.49
C ASN A 18 13.55 10.23 -0.11
N PHE A 19 12.75 9.29 -0.64
CA PHE A 19 11.42 9.63 -1.15
C PHE A 19 10.50 10.15 -0.05
N MET A 20 10.54 9.55 1.15
CA MET A 20 9.81 10.03 2.32
C MET A 20 10.20 11.46 2.68
N ASP A 21 11.52 11.73 2.78
CA ASP A 21 12.06 13.03 3.16
C ASP A 21 11.72 14.13 2.13
N GLU A 22 11.86 13.81 0.85
CA GLU A 22 11.71 14.80 -0.24
C GLU A 22 10.25 15.03 -0.65
N ASN A 23 9.38 14.04 -0.49
CA ASN A 23 8.03 14.07 -1.06
C ASN A 23 6.91 13.83 -0.06
N ILE A 24 7.06 12.87 0.86
CA ILE A 24 5.96 12.45 1.75
C ILE A 24 5.82 13.39 2.94
N TYR A 25 6.89 13.63 3.69
CA TYR A 25 6.80 14.53 4.86
C TYR A 25 6.39 15.96 4.49
N PRO A 26 6.90 16.56 3.40
CA PRO A 26 6.41 17.88 2.97
C PRO A 26 4.94 17.90 2.54
N ALA A 27 4.38 16.75 2.15
CA ALA A 27 3.00 16.64 1.70
C ALA A 27 1.98 16.46 2.83
N GLU A 28 2.40 16.22 4.08
CA GLU A 28 1.48 15.97 5.21
C GLU A 28 0.52 17.13 5.45
N GLU A 29 1.00 18.37 5.37
CA GLU A 29 0.16 19.56 5.53
C GLU A 29 -0.83 19.72 4.37
N ILE A 30 -0.39 19.46 3.15
CA ILE A 30 -1.25 19.52 1.95
C ILE A 30 -2.37 18.48 2.07
N TYR A 31 -2.01 17.24 2.42
CA TYR A 31 -2.96 16.16 2.64
C TYR A 31 -3.98 16.51 3.72
N ALA A 32 -3.54 17.05 4.86
CA ALA A 32 -4.42 17.43 5.96
C ALA A 32 -5.42 18.53 5.53
N ASN A 33 -4.96 19.50 4.75
CA ASN A 33 -5.78 20.60 4.23
C ASN A 33 -6.81 20.11 3.19
N GLU A 34 -6.43 19.25 2.26
CA GLU A 34 -7.35 18.65 1.28
C GLU A 34 -8.42 17.80 1.98
N MET A 35 -8.02 16.96 2.95
CA MET A 35 -8.95 16.15 3.72
C MET A 35 -9.91 16.99 4.57
N LYS A 36 -9.44 18.13 5.11
CA LYS A 36 -10.30 19.07 5.81
C LYS A 36 -11.32 19.69 4.85
N ALA A 37 -10.89 20.16 3.69
CA ALA A 37 -11.77 20.73 2.68
C ALA A 37 -12.86 19.75 2.24
N PHE A 38 -12.55 18.48 2.05
CA PHE A 38 -13.54 17.45 1.72
C PHE A 38 -14.57 17.25 2.83
N ARG A 39 -14.15 17.21 4.10
CA ARG A 39 -15.09 17.15 5.24
C ARG A 39 -15.99 18.38 5.30
N ASP A 40 -15.42 19.56 5.15
CA ASP A 40 -16.15 20.82 5.20
C ASP A 40 -17.18 20.96 4.04
N SER A 41 -16.89 20.35 2.87
CA SER A 41 -17.81 20.29 1.72
C SER A 41 -18.95 19.27 1.87
N GLY A 42 -18.93 18.45 2.93
CA GLY A 42 -19.91 17.37 3.13
C GLY A 42 -19.65 16.11 2.30
N ASN A 43 -18.51 16.03 1.60
CA ASN A 43 -18.11 14.84 0.82
C ASN A 43 -16.73 14.32 1.27
N PRO A 44 -16.63 13.68 2.45
CA PRO A 44 -15.36 13.27 3.05
C PRO A 44 -14.69 12.07 2.37
N TRP A 45 -15.33 11.45 1.39
CA TRP A 45 -14.88 10.20 0.76
C TRP A 45 -14.08 10.43 -0.54
N GLN A 46 -13.63 11.64 -0.78
CA GLN A 46 -12.78 11.93 -1.93
C GLN A 46 -11.32 11.56 -1.64
N VAL A 47 -10.61 11.19 -2.70
CA VAL A 47 -9.16 10.95 -2.64
C VAL A 47 -8.44 12.28 -2.82
N PRO A 48 -7.52 12.66 -1.92
CA PRO A 48 -6.72 13.86 -2.06
C PRO A 48 -5.86 13.83 -3.34
N ASN A 49 -5.79 14.97 -4.03
CA ASN A 49 -5.00 15.07 -5.26
C ASN A 49 -3.51 14.80 -5.02
N VAL A 50 -2.99 15.22 -3.87
CA VAL A 50 -1.60 14.99 -3.49
C VAL A 50 -1.24 13.51 -3.45
N ILE A 51 -2.18 12.62 -3.12
CA ILE A 51 -1.96 11.17 -3.13
C ILE A 51 -1.68 10.68 -4.55
N GLU A 52 -2.49 11.09 -5.52
CA GLU A 52 -2.34 10.65 -6.91
C GLU A 52 -1.04 11.21 -7.54
N GLU A 53 -0.69 12.46 -7.23
CA GLU A 53 0.56 13.06 -7.68
C GLU A 53 1.79 12.31 -7.14
N LEU A 54 1.77 11.94 -5.86
CA LEU A 54 2.84 11.19 -5.22
C LEU A 54 2.94 9.75 -5.75
N LYS A 55 1.82 9.08 -6.01
CA LYS A 55 1.79 7.76 -6.66
C LYS A 55 2.49 7.79 -8.03
N ILE A 56 2.21 8.82 -8.83
CA ILE A 56 2.87 8.99 -10.14
C ILE A 56 4.39 9.14 -9.97
N LYS A 57 4.83 9.92 -8.99
CA LYS A 57 6.26 10.11 -8.70
C LYS A 57 6.92 8.81 -8.23
N ALA A 58 6.31 8.10 -7.27
CA ALA A 58 6.83 6.84 -6.74
C ALA A 58 6.95 5.79 -7.86
N LYS A 59 5.92 5.66 -8.68
CA LYS A 59 5.89 4.75 -9.81
C LYS A 59 6.97 5.06 -10.85
N LYS A 60 7.19 6.35 -11.15
CA LYS A 60 8.26 6.80 -12.07
C LYS A 60 9.67 6.47 -11.57
N GLN A 61 9.86 6.43 -10.25
CA GLN A 61 11.11 6.04 -9.61
C GLN A 61 11.26 4.52 -9.42
N GLY A 62 10.25 3.73 -9.82
CA GLY A 62 10.26 2.29 -9.62
C GLY A 62 9.96 1.86 -8.17
N LEU A 63 9.52 2.77 -7.31
CA LEU A 63 9.17 2.52 -5.91
C LEU A 63 7.70 2.11 -5.80
N TRP A 64 7.40 0.85 -6.20
CA TRP A 64 6.03 0.41 -6.38
C TRP A 64 5.87 -1.09 -6.13
N ASN A 65 4.82 -1.52 -5.42
CA ASN A 65 4.51 -2.93 -5.16
C ASN A 65 5.60 -3.72 -4.39
N PHE A 66 6.23 -3.15 -3.40
CA PHE A 66 7.28 -3.84 -2.61
C PHE A 66 6.80 -5.09 -1.88
N PHE A 67 5.52 -5.14 -1.52
CA PHE A 67 4.93 -6.17 -0.67
C PHE A 67 4.85 -7.55 -1.34
N LEU A 68 4.80 -7.61 -2.67
CA LEU A 68 4.52 -8.84 -3.40
C LEU A 68 5.75 -9.75 -3.41
N PRO A 69 5.73 -10.88 -2.66
CA PRO A 69 6.87 -11.79 -2.57
C PRO A 69 6.91 -12.70 -3.80
N GLU A 70 8.10 -13.11 -4.20
CA GLU A 70 8.35 -14.18 -5.18
C GLU A 70 7.51 -14.13 -6.46
N SER A 71 7.05 -12.94 -6.86
CA SER A 71 6.20 -12.71 -8.03
C SER A 71 6.98 -11.98 -9.12
N GLU A 72 6.70 -12.31 -10.38
CA GLU A 72 7.22 -11.56 -11.54
C GLU A 72 6.73 -10.10 -11.54
N SER A 73 5.62 -9.83 -10.83
CA SER A 73 5.00 -8.52 -10.74
C SER A 73 5.46 -7.67 -9.56
N GLY A 74 6.36 -8.20 -8.70
CA GLY A 74 6.84 -7.53 -7.49
C GLY A 74 8.36 -7.50 -7.41
N PHE A 75 8.88 -7.05 -6.24
CA PHE A 75 10.33 -6.99 -5.97
C PHE A 75 10.94 -8.33 -5.58
N GLY A 76 10.12 -9.36 -5.33
CA GLY A 76 10.59 -10.66 -4.86
C GLY A 76 11.27 -10.58 -3.48
N LEU A 77 10.84 -9.67 -2.62
CA LEU A 77 11.37 -9.52 -1.27
C LEU A 77 10.76 -10.59 -0.35
N THR A 78 11.57 -11.16 0.52
CA THR A 78 11.07 -11.92 1.65
C THR A 78 10.42 -10.98 2.67
N ASN A 79 9.60 -11.52 3.58
CA ASN A 79 9.01 -10.72 4.66
C ASN A 79 10.06 -9.99 5.52
N LEU A 80 11.22 -10.63 5.74
CA LEU A 80 12.33 -10.03 6.47
C LEU A 80 12.93 -8.83 5.71
N GLU A 81 12.98 -8.90 4.40
CA GLU A 81 13.50 -7.84 3.54
C GLU A 81 12.50 -6.70 3.34
N TYR A 82 11.21 -7.01 3.34
CA TYR A 82 10.14 -6.00 3.25
C TYR A 82 9.90 -5.24 4.56
N ALA A 83 10.09 -5.89 5.71
CA ALA A 83 9.79 -5.32 7.02
C ALA A 83 10.37 -3.90 7.26
N PRO A 84 11.65 -3.61 6.97
CA PRO A 84 12.20 -2.26 7.16
C PRO A 84 11.55 -1.21 6.25
N LEU A 85 11.11 -1.58 5.04
CA LEU A 85 10.39 -0.68 4.14
C LEU A 85 9.00 -0.36 4.70
N ALA A 86 8.30 -1.37 5.21
CA ALA A 86 7.01 -1.20 5.86
C ALA A 86 7.11 -0.31 7.11
N GLU A 87 8.18 -0.46 7.90
CA GLU A 87 8.45 0.42 9.05
C GLU A 87 8.63 1.88 8.64
N ILE A 88 9.40 2.14 7.57
CA ILE A 88 9.61 3.50 7.04
C ILE A 88 8.30 4.10 6.55
N MET A 89 7.54 3.37 5.74
CA MET A 89 6.23 3.82 5.23
C MET A 89 5.21 4.03 6.35
N GLY A 90 5.26 3.22 7.40
CA GLY A 90 4.35 3.30 8.55
C GLY A 90 4.49 4.57 9.40
N LYS A 91 5.49 5.42 9.17
CA LYS A 91 5.67 6.69 9.88
C LYS A 91 4.63 7.74 9.49
N VAL A 92 4.05 7.64 8.29
CA VAL A 92 3.01 8.55 7.78
C VAL A 92 1.79 7.75 7.35
N SER A 93 0.61 8.14 7.79
CA SER A 93 -0.63 7.35 7.67
C SER A 93 -1.03 7.00 6.23
N PHE A 94 -0.66 7.81 5.25
CA PHE A 94 -0.97 7.59 3.83
C PHE A 94 0.22 7.09 3.00
N ALA A 95 1.43 6.99 3.58
CA ALA A 95 2.61 6.68 2.79
C ALA A 95 2.57 5.30 2.13
N SER A 96 2.06 4.27 2.81
CA SER A 96 1.94 2.93 2.22
C SER A 96 1.08 2.92 0.95
N GLU A 97 0.08 3.79 0.87
CA GLU A 97 -0.75 3.94 -0.33
C GLU A 97 0.03 4.50 -1.52
N ILE A 98 0.97 5.43 -1.27
CA ILE A 98 1.81 6.03 -2.31
C ILE A 98 2.64 4.98 -3.05
N PHE A 99 3.08 3.94 -2.35
CA PHE A 99 3.89 2.84 -2.91
C PHE A 99 3.04 1.63 -3.34
N ASN A 100 1.70 1.75 -3.37
CA ASN A 100 0.76 0.65 -3.60
C ASN A 100 0.95 -0.53 -2.62
N CYS A 101 1.29 -0.23 -1.40
CA CYS A 101 1.56 -1.20 -0.32
C CYS A 101 0.54 -1.12 0.82
N SER A 102 -0.66 -0.57 0.56
CA SER A 102 -1.70 -0.38 1.56
C SER A 102 -2.65 -1.58 1.64
N ALA A 103 -3.06 -1.92 2.86
CA ALA A 103 -4.15 -2.87 3.07
C ALA A 103 -5.52 -2.19 2.76
N PRO A 104 -6.52 -2.92 2.28
CA PRO A 104 -6.56 -4.37 2.05
C PRO A 104 -6.04 -4.83 0.68
N ASP A 105 -5.65 -3.90 -0.19
CA ASP A 105 -5.25 -4.20 -1.58
C ASP A 105 -4.09 -5.19 -1.65
N THR A 106 -3.08 -5.06 -0.78
CA THR A 106 -1.93 -5.98 -0.74
C THR A 106 -2.34 -7.44 -0.57
N GLY A 107 -3.17 -7.74 0.44
CA GLY A 107 -3.64 -9.10 0.68
C GLY A 107 -4.51 -9.64 -0.44
N ASN A 108 -5.36 -8.80 -1.02
CA ASN A 108 -6.21 -9.19 -2.15
C ASN A 108 -5.38 -9.45 -3.42
N MET A 109 -4.34 -8.63 -3.66
CA MET A 109 -3.40 -8.86 -4.78
C MET A 109 -2.60 -10.15 -4.59
N GLU A 110 -2.11 -10.45 -3.39
CA GLU A 110 -1.43 -11.72 -3.11
C GLU A 110 -2.32 -12.93 -3.34
N VAL A 111 -3.58 -12.86 -2.92
CA VAL A 111 -4.56 -13.94 -3.17
C VAL A 111 -4.82 -14.12 -4.65
N LEU A 112 -5.01 -13.03 -5.38
CA LEU A 112 -5.24 -13.08 -6.83
C LEU A 112 -4.00 -13.58 -7.58
N ASP A 113 -2.80 -13.15 -7.19
CA ASP A 113 -1.55 -13.60 -7.80
C ASP A 113 -1.35 -15.11 -7.63
N LYS A 114 -1.58 -15.61 -6.43
CA LYS A 114 -1.33 -17.00 -6.07
C LYS A 114 -2.42 -17.96 -6.52
N PHE A 115 -3.67 -17.55 -6.47
CA PHE A 115 -4.82 -18.46 -6.64
C PHE A 115 -5.81 -18.02 -7.74
N GLY A 116 -5.65 -16.82 -8.26
CA GLY A 116 -6.54 -16.30 -9.31
C GLY A 116 -6.39 -17.06 -10.63
N SER A 117 -7.49 -17.30 -11.34
CA SER A 117 -7.46 -17.72 -12.74
C SER A 117 -6.88 -16.63 -13.64
N ASP A 118 -6.45 -16.97 -14.85
CA ASP A 118 -5.92 -15.99 -15.82
C ASP A 118 -6.90 -14.85 -16.07
N PHE A 119 -8.21 -15.17 -16.16
CA PHE A 119 -9.27 -14.18 -16.27
C PHE A 119 -9.32 -13.22 -15.07
N GLN A 120 -9.20 -13.76 -13.85
CA GLN A 120 -9.22 -12.94 -12.62
C GLN A 120 -7.97 -12.09 -12.50
N LYS A 121 -6.81 -12.62 -12.87
CA LYS A 121 -5.55 -11.88 -12.89
C LYS A 121 -5.61 -10.72 -13.89
N GLU A 122 -6.07 -10.96 -15.08
CA GLU A 122 -6.18 -9.91 -16.11
C GLU A 122 -7.21 -8.85 -15.73
N LYS A 123 -8.36 -9.27 -15.20
CA LYS A 123 -9.48 -8.36 -14.90
C LYS A 123 -9.30 -7.54 -13.63
N TRP A 124 -8.65 -8.09 -12.60
CA TRP A 124 -8.58 -7.46 -11.29
C TRP A 124 -7.16 -7.28 -10.76
N LEU A 125 -6.29 -8.31 -10.85
CA LEU A 125 -4.93 -8.20 -10.34
C LEU A 125 -4.13 -7.13 -11.08
N LYS A 126 -4.16 -7.17 -12.39
CA LYS A 126 -3.40 -6.22 -13.21
C LYS A 126 -3.79 -4.75 -12.98
N PRO A 127 -5.08 -4.38 -12.96
CA PRO A 127 -5.48 -3.02 -12.59
C PRO A 127 -5.13 -2.65 -11.14
N LEU A 128 -5.19 -3.58 -10.18
CA LEU A 128 -4.77 -3.36 -8.80
C LEU A 128 -3.27 -3.10 -8.72
N LEU A 129 -2.45 -3.93 -9.37
CA LEU A 129 -0.99 -3.75 -9.44
C LEU A 129 -0.60 -2.42 -10.10
N ASN A 130 -1.41 -1.97 -11.04
CA ASN A 130 -1.24 -0.67 -11.68
C ASN A 130 -1.75 0.51 -10.82
N GLY A 131 -2.45 0.24 -9.72
CA GLY A 131 -3.07 1.28 -8.90
C GLY A 131 -4.25 1.99 -9.57
N GLU A 132 -4.87 1.36 -10.58
CA GLU A 132 -6.00 1.90 -11.34
C GLU A 132 -7.34 1.70 -10.61
N ILE A 133 -7.42 0.67 -9.80
CA ILE A 133 -8.59 0.33 -8.97
C ILE A 133 -8.16 0.04 -7.54
N ARG A 134 -9.13 0.08 -6.63
CA ARG A 134 -8.98 -0.32 -5.23
C ARG A 134 -9.85 -1.52 -4.94
N SER A 135 -9.55 -2.22 -3.88
CA SER A 135 -10.32 -3.37 -3.42
C SER A 135 -10.79 -3.22 -1.98
N ALA A 136 -11.71 -4.07 -1.58
CA ALA A 136 -12.19 -4.16 -0.21
C ALA A 136 -12.18 -5.61 0.26
N PHE A 137 -12.01 -5.78 1.55
CA PHE A 137 -12.03 -7.09 2.21
C PHE A 137 -13.34 -7.24 2.97
N ALA A 138 -14.26 -8.04 2.43
CA ALA A 138 -15.62 -8.18 2.94
C ALA A 138 -15.82 -9.48 3.74
N THR A 139 -14.84 -9.90 4.51
CA THR A 139 -14.92 -11.15 5.30
C THR A 139 -15.53 -10.95 6.66
N VAL A 140 -15.93 -9.73 6.98
CA VAL A 140 -16.18 -9.38 8.36
C VAL A 140 -17.53 -9.83 8.82
N SER A 141 -17.52 -10.54 9.89
CA SER A 141 -18.66 -10.94 10.66
C SER A 141 -19.46 -9.79 11.30
N TYR A 142 -18.97 -8.55 11.24
CA TYR A 142 -19.66 -7.37 11.83
C TYR A 142 -21.04 -7.08 11.24
N THR A 143 -21.30 -7.50 10.01
CA THR A 143 -22.62 -7.36 9.41
C THR A 143 -23.67 -8.32 9.98
N HIS A 144 -23.23 -9.40 10.64
CA HIS A 144 -24.09 -10.49 11.11
C HIS A 144 -23.90 -10.85 12.59
N LEU A 145 -22.79 -10.39 13.21
CA LEU A 145 -22.46 -10.71 14.60
C LEU A 145 -22.47 -9.45 15.45
N THR A 146 -23.08 -9.57 16.63
CA THR A 146 -22.94 -8.55 17.67
C THR A 146 -21.56 -8.66 18.33
N LEU A 147 -21.01 -7.54 18.81
CA LEU A 147 -19.70 -7.50 19.46
C LEU A 147 -19.41 -8.60 20.49
N PRO A 148 -20.38 -9.00 21.36
CA PRO A 148 -20.15 -10.08 22.32
C PRO A 148 -19.98 -11.47 21.72
N THR A 149 -20.32 -11.66 20.44
CA THR A 149 -20.22 -12.96 19.74
C THR A 149 -18.96 -13.10 18.90
N ILE A 150 -18.10 -12.07 18.87
CA ILE A 150 -16.83 -12.12 18.15
C ILE A 150 -15.79 -12.76 19.07
N ASN A 151 -15.54 -14.04 18.87
CA ASN A 151 -14.39 -14.70 19.47
C ASN A 151 -13.19 -14.57 18.52
N TRP A 152 -12.27 -13.73 18.91
CA TRP A 152 -10.94 -13.72 18.29
C TRP A 152 -10.17 -14.93 18.80
N VAL A 153 -9.95 -15.91 17.94
CA VAL A 153 -9.11 -17.06 18.23
C VAL A 153 -7.74 -16.84 17.60
#